data_29b88383c2578562045a88e9c419036e
#
_entry.id   29b88383c2578562045a88e9c419036e
#
_cell.length_a   1.000
_cell.length_b   1.000
_cell.length_c   1.000
_cell.angle_alpha   90.00
_cell.angle_beta   90.00
_cell.angle_gamma   90.00
#
_symmetry.space_group_name_H-M   'P 1'
#
loop_
_entity.id
_entity.type
_entity.pdbx_description
1 polymer ?
#
loop_
_entity_poly.entity_id
_entity_poly.type
_entity_poly.pdbx_seq_one_letter_code
_entity_poly.pdbx_strand_id
1 'polypeptide(L)'
;MEIALSPMEFARRARRIYADCEAVVDGDLRLSYAEFFERCDRWSAALQGMGVGQGDRVAYIAPNTHAHLEAYYAVPQMGAVLVPINYRLLPEDFEYIINHCGAKVVCAHEDYLEAVDGIRDKLTGVEHFVALEGSGEGWIDYEERLAAAPAEYTEVEIAETDLLTINYTSGTTARPKGVMITHRNAYMNIMGTLAHHHLTPADRYLWTLPMFHANGWTFTWINTARGMAHVCLRQVDPELIYKLIRDENITMFCAAPTVLISIANAPEEFRKDAPRGVRLFTAGAPPAAATIELVERDLGWELTHVYGLTETAPLITFCEPRPEHMNLAVE
;
A
#
# COMPACT_ATOMS: atom_id res chain seq x y z
N MET A 1 23.93 -10.80 -18.05
CA MET A 1 22.50 -10.47 -18.23
C MET A 1 22.23 -9.26 -17.32
N GLU A 2 21.80 -8.15 -17.90
CA GLU A 2 21.41 -6.97 -17.14
C GLU A 2 19.89 -6.93 -17.07
N ILE A 3 19.34 -6.79 -15.87
CA ILE A 3 17.90 -6.67 -15.60
C ILE A 3 17.74 -5.44 -14.74
N ALA A 4 16.78 -4.57 -15.09
CA ALA A 4 16.45 -3.38 -14.33
C ALA A 4 16.00 -3.75 -12.89
N LEU A 5 16.50 -3.04 -11.90
CA LEU A 5 16.08 -3.20 -10.51
C LEU A 5 14.70 -2.58 -10.31
N SER A 6 13.67 -3.42 -10.44
CA SER A 6 12.27 -2.99 -10.38
C SER A 6 11.44 -3.91 -9.49
N PRO A 7 10.49 -3.38 -8.69
CA PRO A 7 9.52 -4.20 -7.97
C PRO A 7 8.68 -5.10 -8.88
N MET A 8 8.57 -4.78 -10.16
CA MET A 8 7.87 -5.60 -11.15
C MET A 8 8.55 -6.97 -11.37
N GLU A 9 9.85 -7.10 -11.05
CA GLU A 9 10.53 -8.40 -11.08
C GLU A 9 10.01 -9.35 -9.97
N PHE A 10 9.60 -8.79 -8.82
CA PHE A 10 8.93 -9.58 -7.78
C PHE A 10 7.54 -10.05 -8.23
N ALA A 11 6.82 -9.21 -8.97
CA ALA A 11 5.53 -9.59 -9.57
C ALA A 11 5.71 -10.72 -10.60
N ARG A 12 6.70 -10.61 -11.52
CA ARG A 12 7.02 -11.67 -12.48
C ARG A 12 7.37 -13.00 -11.79
N ARG A 13 8.13 -12.91 -10.69
CA ARG A 13 8.47 -14.09 -9.89
C ARG A 13 7.22 -14.68 -9.22
N ALA A 14 6.38 -13.85 -8.61
CA ALA A 14 5.18 -14.29 -7.89
C ALA A 14 4.18 -15.00 -8.84
N ARG A 15 3.95 -14.47 -10.03
CA ARG A 15 3.13 -15.10 -11.08
C ARG A 15 3.55 -16.54 -11.39
N ARG A 16 4.85 -16.85 -11.30
CA ARG A 16 5.40 -18.17 -11.64
C ARG A 16 5.46 -19.13 -10.46
N ILE A 17 5.71 -18.61 -9.26
CA ILE A 17 6.03 -19.45 -8.09
C ILE A 17 4.86 -19.55 -7.13
N TYR A 18 4.05 -18.49 -7.04
CA TYR A 18 2.98 -18.37 -6.07
C TYR A 18 1.58 -18.27 -6.71
N ALA A 19 1.43 -18.66 -7.98
CA ALA A 19 0.19 -18.51 -8.74
C ALA A 19 -1.06 -18.96 -7.98
N ASP A 20 -0.99 -20.12 -7.34
CA ASP A 20 -2.10 -20.76 -6.63
C ASP A 20 -2.19 -20.33 -5.13
N CYS A 21 -1.23 -19.51 -4.65
CA CYS A 21 -1.30 -18.98 -3.29
C CYS A 21 -2.32 -17.85 -3.20
N GLU A 22 -2.98 -17.71 -2.05
CA GLU A 22 -3.86 -16.58 -1.78
C GLU A 22 -3.02 -15.29 -1.74
N ALA A 23 -3.41 -14.31 -2.57
CA ALA A 23 -2.73 -13.03 -2.70
C ALA A 23 -3.45 -11.93 -1.93
N VAL A 24 -4.78 -11.85 -2.06
CA VAL A 24 -5.58 -10.73 -1.54
C VAL A 24 -6.84 -11.24 -0.88
N VAL A 25 -7.14 -10.65 0.27
CA VAL A 25 -8.43 -10.75 0.97
C VAL A 25 -8.94 -9.33 1.20
N ASP A 26 -10.13 -9.01 0.66
CA ASP A 26 -10.80 -7.71 0.85
C ASP A 26 -12.29 -7.96 1.11
N GLY A 27 -12.68 -8.01 2.39
CA GLY A 27 -14.00 -8.46 2.78
C GLY A 27 -14.24 -9.92 2.37
N ASP A 28 -15.26 -10.14 1.55
CA ASP A 28 -15.60 -11.47 1.01
C ASP A 28 -14.80 -11.83 -0.25
N LEU A 29 -14.12 -10.85 -0.86
CA LEU A 29 -13.29 -11.08 -2.05
C LEU A 29 -12.00 -11.79 -1.65
N ARG A 30 -11.70 -12.89 -2.33
CA ARG A 30 -10.44 -13.64 -2.19
C ARG A 30 -9.86 -13.90 -3.57
N LEU A 31 -8.60 -13.54 -3.74
CA LEU A 31 -7.88 -13.72 -5.00
C LEU A 31 -6.60 -14.51 -4.77
N SER A 32 -6.35 -15.47 -5.62
CA SER A 32 -5.02 -16.05 -5.80
C SER A 32 -4.08 -15.05 -6.48
N TYR A 33 -2.77 -15.30 -6.45
CA TYR A 33 -1.81 -14.47 -7.20
C TYR A 33 -2.07 -14.51 -8.70
N ALA A 34 -2.55 -15.63 -9.25
CA ALA A 34 -2.92 -15.72 -10.66
C ALA A 34 -4.08 -14.77 -10.99
N GLU A 35 -5.16 -14.80 -10.21
CA GLU A 35 -6.33 -13.93 -10.40
C GLU A 35 -5.99 -12.46 -10.16
N PHE A 36 -5.24 -12.17 -9.09
CA PHE A 36 -4.78 -10.81 -8.79
C PHE A 36 -3.98 -10.20 -9.95
N PHE A 37 -3.04 -10.95 -10.51
CA PHE A 37 -2.24 -10.42 -11.62
C PHE A 37 -2.98 -10.40 -12.95
N GLU A 38 -3.95 -11.29 -13.19
CA GLU A 38 -4.84 -11.16 -14.35
C GLU A 38 -5.63 -9.85 -14.28
N ARG A 39 -6.14 -9.48 -13.09
CA ARG A 39 -6.81 -8.20 -12.88
C ARG A 39 -5.87 -7.02 -13.10
N CYS A 40 -4.63 -7.08 -12.60
CA CYS A 40 -3.62 -6.05 -12.87
C CYS A 40 -3.36 -5.89 -14.37
N ASP A 41 -3.27 -6.98 -15.13
CA ASP A 41 -3.03 -6.94 -16.57
C ASP A 41 -4.21 -6.31 -17.33
N ARG A 42 -5.43 -6.72 -16.99
CA ARG A 42 -6.67 -6.12 -17.52
C ARG A 42 -6.76 -4.63 -17.20
N TRP A 43 -6.37 -4.23 -15.99
CA TRP A 43 -6.38 -2.82 -15.62
C TRP A 43 -5.31 -2.01 -16.37
N SER A 44 -4.12 -2.56 -16.59
CA SER A 44 -3.12 -1.95 -17.47
C SER A 44 -3.67 -1.75 -18.89
N ALA A 45 -4.29 -2.77 -19.46
CA ALA A 45 -4.91 -2.69 -20.78
C ALA A 45 -6.06 -1.67 -20.83
N ALA A 46 -6.86 -1.59 -19.76
CA ALA A 46 -7.93 -0.59 -19.64
C ALA A 46 -7.38 0.84 -19.63
N LEU A 47 -6.31 1.09 -18.88
CA LEU A 47 -5.61 2.38 -18.81
C LEU A 47 -5.00 2.74 -20.17
N GLN A 48 -4.35 1.80 -20.85
CA GLN A 48 -3.85 2.01 -22.22
C GLN A 48 -4.98 2.32 -23.19
N GLY A 49 -6.12 1.64 -23.07
CA GLY A 49 -7.33 1.93 -23.85
C GLY A 49 -7.94 3.31 -23.58
N MET A 50 -7.64 3.92 -22.43
CA MET A 50 -7.96 5.30 -22.07
C MET A 50 -6.85 6.30 -22.49
N GLY A 51 -5.83 5.84 -23.23
CA GLY A 51 -4.76 6.69 -23.73
C GLY A 51 -3.65 6.97 -22.72
N VAL A 52 -3.59 6.24 -21.59
CA VAL A 52 -2.48 6.34 -20.64
C VAL A 52 -1.26 5.63 -21.21
N GLY A 53 -0.13 6.31 -21.24
CA GLY A 53 1.15 5.79 -21.74
C GLY A 53 2.27 5.92 -20.71
N GLN A 54 3.48 5.55 -21.15
CA GLN A 54 4.68 5.64 -20.33
C GLN A 54 4.92 7.07 -19.83
N GLY A 55 5.16 7.23 -18.54
CA GLY A 55 5.37 8.51 -17.88
C GLY A 55 4.10 9.29 -17.55
N ASP A 56 2.91 8.87 -18.01
CA ASP A 56 1.64 9.48 -17.58
C ASP A 56 1.35 9.18 -16.11
N ARG A 57 0.67 10.08 -15.42
CA ARG A 57 0.33 9.93 -14.01
C ARG A 57 -1.12 9.51 -13.85
N VAL A 58 -1.32 8.52 -12.97
CA VAL A 58 -2.64 8.04 -12.55
C VAL A 58 -2.79 8.28 -11.05
N ALA A 59 -3.72 9.14 -10.67
CA ALA A 59 -3.97 9.51 -9.27
C ALA A 59 -5.00 8.57 -8.63
N TYR A 60 -4.75 8.16 -7.39
CA TYR A 60 -5.63 7.31 -6.61
C TYR A 60 -6.00 7.96 -5.28
N ILE A 61 -7.29 8.03 -4.98
CA ILE A 61 -7.87 8.50 -3.71
C ILE A 61 -8.71 7.36 -3.14
N ALA A 62 -8.09 6.48 -2.35
CA ALA A 62 -8.75 5.28 -1.88
C ALA A 62 -8.20 4.79 -0.53
N PRO A 63 -9.03 4.14 0.30
CA PRO A 63 -8.55 3.37 1.44
C PRO A 63 -7.80 2.11 0.97
N ASN A 64 -7.44 1.25 1.93
CA ASN A 64 -6.74 0.00 1.62
C ASN A 64 -7.72 -1.04 1.06
N THR A 65 -7.88 -1.08 -0.25
CA THR A 65 -8.72 -2.03 -1.00
C THR A 65 -7.89 -2.83 -1.99
N HIS A 66 -8.47 -3.91 -2.52
CA HIS A 66 -7.86 -4.68 -3.61
C HIS A 66 -7.57 -3.80 -4.83
N ALA A 67 -8.50 -2.92 -5.23
CA ALA A 67 -8.31 -2.03 -6.38
C ALA A 67 -7.16 -1.04 -6.18
N HIS A 68 -6.96 -0.55 -4.95
CA HIS A 68 -5.79 0.29 -4.63
C HIS A 68 -4.50 -0.54 -4.67
N LEU A 69 -4.51 -1.78 -4.19
CA LEU A 69 -3.35 -2.65 -4.26
C LEU A 69 -2.99 -3.02 -5.71
N GLU A 70 -3.98 -3.31 -6.55
CA GLU A 70 -3.81 -3.57 -7.98
C GLU A 70 -3.11 -2.42 -8.70
N ALA A 71 -3.37 -1.16 -8.30
CA ALA A 71 -2.74 0.02 -8.88
C ALA A 71 -1.21 0.03 -8.75
N TYR A 72 -0.65 -0.52 -7.66
CA TYR A 72 0.80 -0.61 -7.44
C TYR A 72 1.52 -1.54 -8.40
N TYR A 73 0.78 -2.31 -9.16
CA TYR A 73 1.28 -3.20 -10.22
C TYR A 73 0.81 -2.75 -11.60
N ALA A 74 -0.49 -2.56 -11.77
CA ALA A 74 -1.08 -2.26 -13.05
C ALA A 74 -0.57 -0.94 -13.67
N VAL A 75 -0.40 0.10 -12.86
CA VAL A 75 0.09 1.39 -13.35
C VAL A 75 1.58 1.32 -13.72
N PRO A 76 2.49 0.86 -12.82
CA PRO A 76 3.91 0.88 -13.13
C PRO A 76 4.34 -0.18 -14.16
N GLN A 77 3.67 -1.33 -14.27
CA GLN A 77 4.07 -2.36 -15.23
C GLN A 77 3.91 -1.95 -16.70
N MET A 78 3.10 -0.92 -16.96
CA MET A 78 2.96 -0.30 -18.28
C MET A 78 3.78 0.99 -18.43
N GLY A 79 4.68 1.29 -17.47
CA GLY A 79 5.55 2.45 -17.48
C GLY A 79 4.88 3.77 -17.04
N ALA A 80 3.63 3.74 -16.61
CA ALA A 80 2.95 4.89 -16.04
C ALA A 80 3.34 5.09 -14.56
N VAL A 81 3.04 6.26 -14.00
CA VAL A 81 3.44 6.66 -12.65
C VAL A 81 2.22 6.72 -11.74
N LEU A 82 2.21 5.93 -10.67
CA LEU A 82 1.15 5.96 -9.68
C LEU A 82 1.32 7.17 -8.74
N VAL A 83 0.22 7.89 -8.50
CA VAL A 83 0.16 9.00 -7.54
C VAL A 83 -0.88 8.64 -6.46
N PRO A 84 -0.48 7.91 -5.41
CA PRO A 84 -1.40 7.57 -4.32
C PRO A 84 -1.57 8.78 -3.41
N ILE A 85 -2.80 9.31 -3.34
CA ILE A 85 -3.13 10.51 -2.60
C ILE A 85 -3.70 10.15 -1.23
N ASN A 86 -3.30 10.88 -0.21
CA ASN A 86 -3.89 10.76 1.12
C ASN A 86 -5.37 11.15 1.07
N TYR A 87 -6.25 10.17 1.20
CA TYR A 87 -7.70 10.35 1.14
C TYR A 87 -8.30 11.18 2.30
N ARG A 88 -7.51 11.50 3.33
CA ARG A 88 -7.91 12.33 4.48
C ARG A 88 -7.70 13.82 4.25
N LEU A 89 -7.17 14.20 3.10
CA LEU A 89 -6.95 15.58 2.72
C LEU A 89 -8.28 16.26 2.31
N LEU A 90 -8.26 17.58 2.24
CA LEU A 90 -9.41 18.37 1.80
C LEU A 90 -9.47 18.44 0.26
N PRO A 91 -10.64 18.76 -0.33
CA PRO A 91 -10.79 18.86 -1.79
C PRO A 91 -9.79 19.83 -2.45
N GLU A 92 -9.45 20.95 -1.82
CA GLU A 92 -8.45 21.90 -2.32
C GLU A 92 -7.04 21.32 -2.37
N ASP A 93 -6.71 20.38 -1.50
CA ASP A 93 -5.44 19.66 -1.56
C ASP A 93 -5.45 18.65 -2.71
N PHE A 94 -6.58 17.97 -2.94
CA PHE A 94 -6.77 17.09 -4.10
C PHE A 94 -6.58 17.88 -5.41
N GLU A 95 -7.25 19.03 -5.55
CA GLU A 95 -7.11 19.91 -6.69
C GLU A 95 -5.65 20.28 -6.95
N TYR A 96 -4.96 20.72 -5.89
CA TYR A 96 -3.54 21.08 -6.01
C TYR A 96 -2.68 19.88 -6.44
N ILE A 97 -2.79 18.74 -5.79
CA ILE A 97 -1.96 17.58 -6.05
C ILE A 97 -2.19 17.03 -7.46
N ILE A 98 -3.44 16.87 -7.87
CA ILE A 98 -3.83 16.32 -9.17
C ILE A 98 -3.32 17.21 -10.31
N ASN A 99 -3.51 18.52 -10.19
CA ASN A 99 -3.01 19.47 -11.19
C ASN A 99 -1.47 19.57 -11.17
N HIS A 100 -0.84 19.58 -9.99
CA HIS A 100 0.62 19.70 -9.85
C HIS A 100 1.36 18.49 -10.42
N CYS A 101 0.87 17.27 -10.19
CA CYS A 101 1.46 16.07 -10.80
C CYS A 101 1.06 15.92 -12.27
N GLY A 102 0.04 16.64 -12.74
CA GLY A 102 -0.50 16.52 -14.08
C GLY A 102 -1.12 15.14 -14.32
N ALA A 103 -1.96 14.67 -13.40
CA ALA A 103 -2.62 13.39 -13.54
C ALA A 103 -3.58 13.40 -14.74
N LYS A 104 -3.54 12.33 -15.53
CA LYS A 104 -4.39 12.12 -16.70
C LYS A 104 -5.67 11.36 -16.33
N VAL A 105 -5.59 10.49 -15.34
CA VAL A 105 -6.70 9.72 -14.82
C VAL A 105 -6.76 9.91 -13.29
N VAL A 106 -7.97 10.08 -12.78
CA VAL A 106 -8.26 10.09 -11.34
C VAL A 106 -9.14 8.89 -11.02
N CYS A 107 -8.66 8.03 -10.14
CA CYS A 107 -9.39 6.90 -9.60
C CYS A 107 -9.76 7.20 -8.15
N ALA A 108 -11.04 7.14 -7.79
CA ALA A 108 -11.50 7.43 -6.44
C ALA A 108 -12.45 6.35 -5.92
N HIS A 109 -12.33 6.04 -4.62
CA HIS A 109 -13.31 5.21 -3.92
C HIS A 109 -14.62 5.98 -3.72
N GLU A 110 -15.74 5.27 -3.55
CA GLU A 110 -17.08 5.87 -3.45
C GLU A 110 -17.18 6.99 -2.40
N ASP A 111 -16.49 6.86 -1.27
CA ASP A 111 -16.47 7.86 -0.19
C ASP A 111 -15.91 9.22 -0.62
N TYR A 112 -15.21 9.30 -1.75
CA TYR A 112 -14.50 10.51 -2.20
C TYR A 112 -14.98 11.03 -3.55
N LEU A 113 -15.98 10.40 -4.18
CA LEU A 113 -16.51 10.84 -5.49
C LEU A 113 -17.07 12.26 -5.39
N GLU A 114 -17.89 12.55 -4.38
CA GLU A 114 -18.47 13.89 -4.16
C GLU A 114 -17.38 14.96 -3.96
N ALA A 115 -16.33 14.64 -3.20
CA ALA A 115 -15.22 15.55 -2.97
C ALA A 115 -14.45 15.88 -4.27
N VAL A 116 -14.27 14.89 -5.15
CA VAL A 116 -13.64 15.08 -6.46
C VAL A 116 -14.58 15.80 -7.41
N ASP A 117 -15.87 15.49 -7.42
CA ASP A 117 -16.86 16.16 -8.25
C ASP A 117 -16.94 17.66 -7.94
N GLY A 118 -16.81 18.03 -6.65
CA GLY A 118 -16.78 19.44 -6.24
C GLY A 118 -15.62 20.28 -6.78
N ILE A 119 -14.58 19.61 -7.29
CA ILE A 119 -13.40 20.27 -7.89
C ILE A 119 -13.19 19.91 -9.37
N ARG A 120 -14.03 19.05 -9.95
CA ARG A 120 -13.86 18.47 -11.29
C ARG A 120 -13.55 19.52 -12.36
N ASP A 121 -14.30 20.61 -12.36
CA ASP A 121 -14.14 21.70 -13.35
C ASP A 121 -12.78 22.42 -13.27
N LYS A 122 -12.06 22.22 -12.16
CA LYS A 122 -10.72 22.79 -11.92
C LYS A 122 -9.60 21.84 -12.29
N LEU A 123 -9.90 20.57 -12.58
CA LEU A 123 -8.94 19.52 -12.93
C LEU A 123 -8.69 19.51 -14.44
N THR A 124 -7.98 20.52 -14.94
CA THR A 124 -7.88 20.81 -16.39
C THR A 124 -7.06 19.79 -17.18
N GLY A 125 -6.24 18.96 -16.53
CA GLY A 125 -5.41 17.93 -17.17
C GLY A 125 -6.01 16.51 -17.11
N VAL A 126 -7.11 16.33 -16.39
CA VAL A 126 -7.72 15.01 -16.18
C VAL A 126 -8.66 14.69 -17.35
N GLU A 127 -8.40 13.58 -18.01
CA GLU A 127 -9.20 13.11 -19.15
C GLU A 127 -10.27 12.09 -18.72
N HIS A 128 -10.00 11.31 -17.66
CA HIS A 128 -10.89 10.25 -17.19
C HIS A 128 -11.01 10.22 -15.67
N PHE A 129 -12.23 9.94 -15.20
CA PHE A 129 -12.56 9.73 -13.80
C PHE A 129 -13.10 8.31 -13.63
N VAL A 130 -12.52 7.55 -12.72
CA VAL A 130 -12.84 6.14 -12.47
C VAL A 130 -13.30 5.95 -11.03
N ALA A 131 -14.51 5.43 -10.84
CA ALA A 131 -15.02 5.00 -9.56
C ALA A 131 -14.50 3.59 -9.26
N LEU A 132 -13.69 3.44 -8.22
CA LEU A 132 -13.14 2.15 -7.80
C LEU A 132 -14.21 1.27 -7.15
N GLU A 133 -15.14 1.89 -6.47
CA GLU A 133 -16.37 1.33 -5.94
C GLU A 133 -17.46 2.40 -6.04
N GLY A 134 -18.72 1.96 -6.05
CA GLY A 134 -19.85 2.87 -6.23
C GLY A 134 -20.02 3.32 -7.69
N SER A 135 -20.84 4.34 -7.89
CA SER A 135 -21.11 4.90 -9.21
C SER A 135 -21.43 6.40 -9.10
N GLY A 136 -21.20 7.14 -10.18
CA GLY A 136 -21.51 8.55 -10.28
C GLY A 136 -21.68 9.00 -11.72
N GLU A 137 -22.36 10.11 -11.95
CA GLU A 137 -22.48 10.67 -13.29
C GLU A 137 -21.12 11.13 -13.82
N GLY A 138 -20.75 10.63 -15.01
CA GLY A 138 -19.44 10.92 -15.62
C GLY A 138 -18.28 10.15 -15.01
N TRP A 139 -18.52 9.18 -14.14
CA TRP A 139 -17.54 8.25 -13.64
C TRP A 139 -17.59 6.94 -14.44
N ILE A 140 -16.40 6.40 -14.75
CA ILE A 140 -16.22 5.08 -15.34
C ILE A 140 -16.21 4.07 -14.18
N ASP A 141 -17.01 3.01 -14.26
CA ASP A 141 -16.95 1.92 -13.28
C ASP A 141 -15.68 1.09 -13.47
N TYR A 142 -14.94 0.89 -12.39
CA TYR A 142 -13.67 0.17 -12.38
C TYR A 142 -13.83 -1.29 -12.77
N GLU A 143 -14.77 -2.00 -12.14
CA GLU A 143 -14.97 -3.44 -12.35
C GLU A 143 -15.53 -3.73 -13.74
N GLU A 144 -16.48 -2.94 -14.21
CA GLU A 144 -17.02 -3.06 -15.58
C GLU A 144 -15.92 -2.78 -16.61
N ARG A 145 -15.11 -1.74 -16.40
CA ARG A 145 -14.02 -1.38 -17.29
C ARG A 145 -12.93 -2.43 -17.33
N LEU A 146 -12.56 -2.99 -16.17
CA LEU A 146 -11.59 -4.06 -16.03
C LEU A 146 -12.10 -5.34 -16.72
N ALA A 147 -13.36 -5.73 -16.49
CA ALA A 147 -13.95 -6.92 -17.08
C ALA A 147 -14.04 -6.84 -18.62
N ALA A 148 -14.26 -5.63 -19.18
CA ALA A 148 -14.31 -5.40 -20.62
C ALA A 148 -12.93 -5.32 -21.29
N ALA A 149 -11.85 -5.15 -20.52
CA ALA A 149 -10.50 -5.04 -21.05
C ALA A 149 -9.91 -6.41 -21.41
N PRO A 150 -9.01 -6.48 -22.41
CA PRO A 150 -8.26 -7.72 -22.67
C PRO A 150 -7.36 -8.07 -21.49
N ALA A 151 -7.04 -9.36 -21.35
CA ALA A 151 -6.12 -9.86 -20.33
C ALA A 151 -4.65 -9.56 -20.64
N GLU A 152 -4.36 -9.01 -21.80
CA GLU A 152 -3.02 -8.66 -22.26
C GLU A 152 -2.92 -7.14 -22.45
N TYR A 153 -1.86 -6.55 -21.95
CA TYR A 153 -1.50 -5.15 -22.18
C TYR A 153 -0.21 -5.05 -23.01
N THR A 154 0.05 -3.90 -23.60
CA THR A 154 1.30 -3.65 -24.32
C THR A 154 2.42 -3.40 -23.33
N GLU A 155 3.38 -4.33 -23.27
CA GLU A 155 4.59 -4.18 -22.46
C GLU A 155 5.47 -3.04 -23.01
N VAL A 156 6.14 -2.35 -22.08
CA VAL A 156 7.11 -1.29 -22.38
C VAL A 156 8.44 -1.60 -21.70
N GLU A 157 9.53 -1.08 -22.25
CA GLU A 157 10.82 -1.13 -21.57
C GLU A 157 10.85 -0.13 -20.42
N ILE A 158 11.13 -0.59 -19.21
CA ILE A 158 11.20 0.20 -17.99
C ILE A 158 12.65 0.25 -17.52
N ALA A 159 13.22 1.45 -17.46
CA ALA A 159 14.51 1.66 -16.84
C ALA A 159 14.36 1.69 -15.30
N GLU A 160 15.36 1.23 -14.57
CA GLU A 160 15.34 1.26 -13.10
C GLU A 160 15.28 2.69 -12.52
N THR A 161 15.62 3.69 -13.33
CA THR A 161 15.57 5.12 -13.00
C THR A 161 14.23 5.77 -13.34
N ASP A 162 13.33 5.08 -14.04
CA ASP A 162 11.99 5.57 -14.31
C ASP A 162 11.19 5.71 -13.01
N LEU A 163 10.24 6.65 -13.03
CA LEU A 163 9.38 6.87 -11.87
C LEU A 163 8.39 5.71 -11.70
N LEU A 164 8.33 5.20 -10.48
CA LEU A 164 7.37 4.21 -10.03
C LEU A 164 6.15 4.91 -9.43
N THR A 165 6.40 5.82 -8.48
CA THR A 165 5.34 6.56 -7.77
C THR A 165 5.76 7.99 -7.46
N ILE A 166 4.77 8.88 -7.25
CA ILE A 166 4.96 10.22 -6.68
C ILE A 166 4.13 10.31 -5.41
N ASN A 167 4.80 10.42 -4.26
CA ASN A 167 4.15 10.48 -2.95
C ASN A 167 4.17 11.90 -2.41
N TYR A 168 2.99 12.48 -2.16
CA TYR A 168 2.89 13.84 -1.64
C TYR A 168 2.99 13.86 -0.11
N THR A 169 3.86 14.74 0.40
CA THR A 169 4.04 14.97 1.83
C THR A 169 3.54 16.36 2.20
N SER A 170 2.95 16.49 3.39
CA SER A 170 2.66 17.80 4.00
C SER A 170 3.99 18.43 4.41
N GLY A 171 4.66 19.12 3.49
CA GLY A 171 5.91 19.82 3.78
C GLY A 171 5.74 20.88 4.89
N THR A 172 6.85 21.28 5.50
CA THR A 172 6.93 22.41 6.46
C THR A 172 6.59 23.77 5.82
N THR A 173 6.42 23.81 4.51
CA THR A 173 6.02 24.97 3.71
C THR A 173 4.58 24.78 3.23
N ALA A 174 3.85 25.85 3.00
CA ALA A 174 2.40 25.94 2.80
C ALA A 174 1.75 25.02 1.72
N ARG A 175 2.50 24.25 0.95
CA ARG A 175 1.95 23.32 -0.06
C ARG A 175 2.65 21.97 -0.06
N PRO A 176 1.91 20.85 -0.29
CA PRO A 176 2.48 19.50 -0.39
C PRO A 176 3.56 19.40 -1.48
N LYS A 177 4.59 18.58 -1.22
CA LYS A 177 5.67 18.30 -2.19
C LYS A 177 5.56 16.87 -2.68
N GLY A 178 5.69 16.67 -3.99
CA GLY A 178 5.71 15.33 -4.60
C GLY A 178 7.10 14.72 -4.55
N VAL A 179 7.27 13.71 -3.70
CA VAL A 179 8.50 12.91 -3.63
C VAL A 179 8.46 11.87 -4.74
N MET A 180 9.44 11.93 -5.63
CA MET A 180 9.59 11.01 -6.76
C MET A 180 10.36 9.76 -6.33
N ILE A 181 9.70 8.60 -6.41
CA ILE A 181 10.31 7.30 -6.10
C ILE A 181 10.49 6.54 -7.41
N THR A 182 11.72 6.15 -7.72
CA THR A 182 12.04 5.34 -8.90
C THR A 182 11.87 3.86 -8.62
N HIS A 183 11.84 3.05 -9.67
CA HIS A 183 11.83 1.59 -9.56
C HIS A 183 13.01 1.09 -8.71
N ARG A 184 14.22 1.63 -8.96
CA ARG A 184 15.43 1.29 -8.19
C ARG A 184 15.30 1.64 -6.71
N ASN A 185 14.75 2.83 -6.37
CA ASN A 185 14.60 3.24 -4.97
C ASN A 185 13.75 2.22 -4.19
N ALA A 186 12.58 1.88 -4.74
CA ALA A 186 11.68 0.92 -4.12
C ALA A 186 12.33 -0.48 -4.04
N TYR A 187 12.94 -0.97 -5.13
CA TYR A 187 13.61 -2.27 -5.15
C TYR A 187 14.68 -2.39 -4.06
N MET A 188 15.55 -1.38 -3.93
CA MET A 188 16.62 -1.39 -2.93
C MET A 188 16.08 -1.35 -1.51
N ASN A 189 15.01 -0.59 -1.27
CA ASN A 189 14.36 -0.54 0.04
C ASN A 189 13.70 -1.89 0.41
N ILE A 190 13.04 -2.53 -0.56
CA ILE A 190 12.47 -3.87 -0.41
C ILE A 190 13.57 -4.88 -0.05
N MET A 191 14.69 -4.88 -0.78
CA MET A 191 15.80 -5.79 -0.51
C MET A 191 16.43 -5.55 0.86
N GLY A 192 16.59 -4.29 1.26
CA GLY A 192 17.05 -3.92 2.60
C GLY A 192 16.12 -4.48 3.69
N THR A 193 14.82 -4.30 3.55
CA THR A 193 13.82 -4.81 4.50
C THR A 193 13.82 -6.34 4.55
N LEU A 194 13.88 -7.01 3.39
CA LEU A 194 13.94 -8.48 3.33
C LEU A 194 15.21 -9.07 3.96
N ALA A 195 16.31 -8.31 4.00
CA ALA A 195 17.54 -8.76 4.65
C ALA A 195 17.43 -8.81 6.19
N HIS A 196 16.53 -8.00 6.78
CA HIS A 196 16.29 -7.92 8.21
C HIS A 196 15.17 -8.85 8.71
N HIS A 197 14.30 -9.35 7.82
CA HIS A 197 13.11 -10.08 8.23
C HIS A 197 12.97 -11.41 7.52
N HIS A 198 12.79 -12.47 8.31
CA HIS A 198 12.46 -13.78 7.78
C HIS A 198 10.97 -13.86 7.46
N LEU A 199 10.61 -13.63 6.20
CA LEU A 199 9.26 -13.68 5.67
C LEU A 199 9.06 -14.92 4.78
N THR A 200 7.87 -15.52 4.84
CA THR A 200 7.52 -16.76 4.13
C THR A 200 6.15 -16.65 3.47
N PRO A 201 5.81 -17.53 2.53
CA PRO A 201 4.47 -17.57 1.95
C PRO A 201 3.34 -17.93 2.96
N ALA A 202 3.69 -18.41 4.15
CA ALA A 202 2.73 -18.67 5.21
C ALA A 202 2.35 -17.40 6.00
N ASP A 203 3.08 -16.32 5.79
CA ASP A 203 2.79 -15.06 6.45
C ASP A 203 1.60 -14.34 5.81
N ARG A 204 0.82 -13.67 6.65
CA ARG A 204 -0.36 -12.90 6.25
C ARG A 204 -0.28 -11.50 6.83
N TYR A 205 -0.37 -10.51 5.96
CA TYR A 205 -0.17 -9.11 6.30
C TYR A 205 -1.50 -8.35 6.37
N LEU A 206 -1.80 -7.75 7.53
CA LEU A 206 -2.98 -6.90 7.69
C LEU A 206 -2.66 -5.44 7.36
N TRP A 207 -3.41 -4.85 6.46
CA TRP A 207 -3.24 -3.47 6.01
C TRP A 207 -3.82 -2.43 6.98
N THR A 208 -3.27 -2.31 8.18
CA THR A 208 -3.56 -1.21 9.13
C THR A 208 -2.88 0.10 8.74
N LEU A 209 -1.73 0.00 8.05
CA LEU A 209 -1.01 1.16 7.51
C LEU A 209 -1.64 1.57 6.16
N PRO A 210 -1.91 2.87 5.90
CA PRO A 210 -2.39 3.29 4.59
C PRO A 210 -1.39 2.98 3.48
N MET A 211 -1.86 2.36 2.39
CA MET A 211 -1.03 2.01 1.23
C MET A 211 -0.42 3.24 0.56
N PHE A 212 -1.10 4.39 0.59
CA PHE A 212 -0.58 5.63 0.02
C PHE A 212 0.64 6.18 0.76
N HIS A 213 0.78 5.87 2.07
CA HIS A 213 1.83 6.44 2.90
C HIS A 213 3.17 5.76 2.61
N ALA A 214 4.03 6.47 1.87
CA ALA A 214 5.29 5.96 1.32
C ALA A 214 5.16 4.50 0.85
N ASN A 215 4.11 4.30 0.02
CA ASN A 215 3.73 3.03 -0.59
C ASN A 215 3.59 1.88 0.41
N GLY A 216 2.89 2.20 1.52
CA GLY A 216 2.65 1.24 2.59
C GLY A 216 3.95 0.67 3.18
N TRP A 217 4.97 1.53 3.33
CA TRP A 217 6.34 1.18 3.75
C TRP A 217 6.95 0.05 2.92
N THR A 218 6.66 0.06 1.62
CA THR A 218 7.05 -0.93 0.61
C THR A 218 6.45 -2.34 0.78
N PHE A 219 5.60 -2.57 1.79
CA PHE A 219 4.92 -3.85 1.97
C PHE A 219 3.93 -4.18 0.85
N THR A 220 3.52 -3.20 0.04
CA THR A 220 2.81 -3.44 -1.23
C THR A 220 3.57 -4.41 -2.14
N TRP A 221 4.89 -4.39 -2.14
CA TRP A 221 5.74 -5.24 -2.97
C TRP A 221 6.48 -6.32 -2.18
N ILE A 222 6.82 -6.07 -0.88
CA ILE A 222 7.49 -7.05 -0.02
C ILE A 222 6.64 -8.32 0.12
N ASN A 223 5.34 -8.16 0.39
CA ASN A 223 4.43 -9.29 0.54
C ASN A 223 4.42 -10.15 -0.73
N THR A 224 4.28 -9.52 -1.89
CA THR A 224 4.33 -10.20 -3.18
C THR A 224 5.68 -10.86 -3.45
N ALA A 225 6.79 -10.21 -3.11
CA ALA A 225 8.13 -10.80 -3.26
C ALA A 225 8.27 -12.11 -2.47
N ARG A 226 7.50 -12.28 -1.40
CA ARG A 226 7.51 -13.46 -0.53
C ARG A 226 6.31 -14.38 -0.73
N GLY A 227 5.32 -14.01 -1.55
CA GLY A 227 4.11 -14.79 -1.78
C GLY A 227 3.15 -14.78 -0.58
N MET A 228 3.20 -13.72 0.24
CA MET A 228 2.35 -13.53 1.40
C MET A 228 0.96 -13.03 0.99
N ALA A 229 -0.05 -13.31 1.80
CA ALA A 229 -1.37 -12.76 1.59
C ALA A 229 -1.48 -11.30 2.09
N HIS A 230 -2.12 -10.45 1.30
CA HIS A 230 -2.52 -9.10 1.66
C HIS A 230 -3.97 -9.13 2.18
N VAL A 231 -4.18 -8.82 3.45
CA VAL A 231 -5.51 -8.69 4.03
C VAL A 231 -5.85 -7.21 4.15
N CYS A 232 -6.78 -6.75 3.33
CA CYS A 232 -7.18 -5.35 3.26
C CYS A 232 -8.01 -4.95 4.49
N LEU A 233 -7.78 -3.72 4.95
CA LEU A 233 -8.54 -3.09 6.04
C LEU A 233 -8.85 -1.65 5.63
N ARG A 234 -10.11 -1.37 5.35
CA ARG A 234 -10.56 -0.06 4.83
C ARG A 234 -10.58 1.01 5.92
N GLN A 235 -10.93 0.61 7.14
CA GLN A 235 -10.99 1.50 8.30
C GLN A 235 -10.27 0.88 9.48
N VAL A 236 -9.44 1.67 10.16
CA VAL A 236 -8.76 1.26 11.38
C VAL A 236 -9.77 1.27 12.53
N ASP A 237 -10.17 0.08 12.94
CA ASP A 237 -11.04 -0.17 14.09
C ASP A 237 -10.45 -1.32 14.92
N PRO A 238 -10.22 -1.15 16.25
CA PRO A 238 -9.60 -2.18 17.08
C PRO A 238 -10.36 -3.49 17.14
N GLU A 239 -11.68 -3.48 17.18
CA GLU A 239 -12.50 -4.69 17.19
C GLU A 239 -12.30 -5.48 15.91
N LEU A 240 -12.41 -4.79 14.76
CA LEU A 240 -12.19 -5.40 13.45
C LEU A 240 -10.76 -5.90 13.26
N ILE A 241 -9.77 -5.16 13.76
CA ILE A 241 -8.35 -5.59 13.72
C ILE A 241 -8.18 -6.90 14.48
N TYR A 242 -8.65 -6.99 15.72
CA TYR A 242 -8.54 -8.24 16.50
C TYR A 242 -9.34 -9.38 15.89
N LYS A 243 -10.51 -9.09 15.33
CA LYS A 243 -11.30 -10.09 14.58
C LYS A 243 -10.50 -10.64 13.40
N LEU A 244 -9.95 -9.77 12.56
CA LEU A 244 -9.16 -10.19 11.38
C LEU A 244 -7.86 -10.92 11.79
N ILE A 245 -7.20 -10.50 12.89
CA ILE A 245 -6.01 -11.20 13.39
C ILE A 245 -6.33 -12.66 13.68
N ARG A 246 -7.49 -12.95 14.27
CA ARG A 246 -7.94 -14.33 14.56
C ARG A 246 -8.44 -15.06 13.32
N ASP A 247 -9.38 -14.45 12.61
CA ASP A 247 -10.12 -15.13 11.54
C ASP A 247 -9.23 -15.37 10.30
N GLU A 248 -8.33 -14.43 10.01
CA GLU A 248 -7.43 -14.50 8.88
C GLU A 248 -6.02 -14.99 9.24
N ASN A 249 -5.78 -15.38 10.50
CA ASN A 249 -4.47 -15.85 10.98
C ASN A 249 -3.34 -14.85 10.65
N ILE A 250 -3.56 -13.58 10.93
CA ILE A 250 -2.58 -12.53 10.66
C ILE A 250 -1.29 -12.77 11.44
N THR A 251 -0.16 -12.71 10.76
CA THR A 251 1.16 -12.92 11.36
C THR A 251 1.96 -11.63 11.49
N MET A 252 1.58 -10.58 10.75
CA MET A 252 2.27 -9.29 10.82
C MET A 252 1.44 -8.12 10.28
N PHE A 253 1.81 -6.93 10.73
CA PHE A 253 1.30 -5.66 10.20
C PHE A 253 2.20 -4.49 10.59
N CYS A 254 2.01 -3.33 9.94
CA CYS A 254 2.65 -2.07 10.31
C CYS A 254 1.61 -1.13 10.91
N ALA A 255 1.95 -0.41 11.98
CA ALA A 255 1.04 0.51 12.63
C ALA A 255 1.71 1.84 12.97
N ALA A 256 1.02 2.95 12.68
CA ALA A 256 1.41 4.24 13.24
C ALA A 256 1.24 4.23 14.78
N PRO A 257 1.95 5.06 15.53
CA PRO A 257 1.88 5.07 16.99
C PRO A 257 0.46 5.24 17.55
N THR A 258 -0.39 6.04 16.89
CA THR A 258 -1.80 6.22 17.29
C THR A 258 -2.62 4.92 17.14
N VAL A 259 -2.39 4.18 16.07
CA VAL A 259 -3.02 2.88 15.84
C VAL A 259 -2.51 1.85 16.85
N LEU A 260 -1.20 1.84 17.12
CA LEU A 260 -0.58 0.99 18.13
C LEU A 260 -1.19 1.24 19.52
N ILE A 261 -1.34 2.51 19.93
CA ILE A 261 -1.97 2.89 21.20
C ILE A 261 -3.43 2.41 21.23
N SER A 262 -4.17 2.58 20.15
CA SER A 262 -5.58 2.15 20.07
C SER A 262 -5.72 0.64 20.21
N ILE A 263 -4.86 -0.15 19.54
CA ILE A 263 -4.83 -1.61 19.65
C ILE A 263 -4.44 -2.03 21.08
N ALA A 264 -3.37 -1.45 21.61
CA ALA A 264 -2.86 -1.78 22.94
C ALA A 264 -3.88 -1.53 24.06
N ASN A 265 -4.66 -0.46 23.95
CA ASN A 265 -5.69 -0.07 24.94
C ASN A 265 -7.11 -0.53 24.57
N ALA A 266 -7.28 -1.39 23.58
CA ALA A 266 -8.59 -1.94 23.23
C ALA A 266 -9.21 -2.70 24.43
N PRO A 267 -10.55 -2.77 24.53
CA PRO A 267 -11.23 -3.55 25.54
C PRO A 267 -10.69 -4.99 25.65
N GLU A 268 -10.65 -5.53 26.86
CA GLU A 268 -10.15 -6.87 27.12
C GLU A 268 -10.89 -7.95 26.30
N GLU A 269 -12.17 -7.75 26.09
CA GLU A 269 -13.03 -8.64 25.28
C GLU A 269 -12.54 -8.78 23.84
N PHE A 270 -11.94 -7.75 23.26
CA PHE A 270 -11.36 -7.81 21.90
C PHE A 270 -9.97 -8.45 21.91
N ARG A 271 -9.17 -8.15 22.95
CA ARG A 271 -7.79 -8.67 23.11
C ARG A 271 -7.74 -10.12 23.56
N LYS A 272 -8.79 -10.56 24.22
CA LYS A 272 -8.95 -11.89 24.71
C LYS A 272 -8.64 -12.92 23.67
N ASP A 273 -8.09 -13.88 23.58
CA ASP A 273 -7.82 -14.88 22.56
C ASP A 273 -7.03 -14.39 21.33
N ALA A 274 -6.38 -13.21 21.43
CA ALA A 274 -5.46 -12.77 20.37
C ALA A 274 -4.26 -13.74 20.28
N PRO A 275 -3.90 -14.22 19.07
CA PRO A 275 -2.74 -15.09 18.91
C PRO A 275 -1.45 -14.38 19.32
N ARG A 276 -0.52 -15.12 19.91
CA ARG A 276 0.82 -14.61 20.25
C ARG A 276 1.75 -14.69 19.04
N GLY A 277 2.87 -13.94 19.09
CA GLY A 277 3.90 -13.99 18.05
C GLY A 277 3.56 -13.21 16.78
N VAL A 278 2.57 -12.33 16.81
CA VAL A 278 2.32 -11.40 15.72
C VAL A 278 3.45 -10.36 15.68
N ARG A 279 4.03 -10.11 14.52
CA ARG A 279 5.12 -9.15 14.31
C ARG A 279 4.55 -7.79 13.93
N LEU A 280 4.94 -6.77 14.65
CA LEU A 280 4.43 -5.42 14.50
C LEU A 280 5.57 -4.44 14.26
N PHE A 281 5.47 -3.67 13.18
CA PHE A 281 6.40 -2.57 12.88
C PHE A 281 5.72 -1.23 13.15
N THR A 282 6.44 -0.34 13.84
CA THR A 282 5.97 1.03 14.10
C THR A 282 7.03 2.06 13.70
N ALA A 283 6.58 3.20 13.19
CA ALA A 283 7.41 4.34 12.84
C ALA A 283 6.63 5.65 12.95
N GLY A 284 7.30 6.77 12.67
CA GLY A 284 6.73 8.12 12.71
C GLY A 284 7.01 8.83 14.03
N ALA A 285 7.00 8.10 15.15
CA ALA A 285 7.49 8.55 16.45
C ALA A 285 7.89 7.32 17.28
N PRO A 286 8.83 7.44 18.25
CA PRO A 286 9.13 6.36 19.17
C PRO A 286 7.89 5.99 20.00
N PRO A 287 7.53 4.70 20.11
CA PRO A 287 6.45 4.27 20.99
C PRO A 287 6.84 4.49 22.47
N ALA A 288 5.85 4.79 23.32
CA ALA A 288 6.08 4.90 24.76
C ALA A 288 6.43 3.52 25.34
N ALA A 289 7.33 3.48 26.35
CA ALA A 289 7.75 2.25 27.03
C ALA A 289 6.53 1.43 27.52
N ALA A 290 5.55 2.07 28.13
CA ALA A 290 4.31 1.41 28.58
C ALA A 290 3.53 0.73 27.44
N THR A 291 3.55 1.30 26.24
CA THR A 291 2.89 0.69 25.07
C THR A 291 3.69 -0.51 24.58
N ILE A 292 5.02 -0.43 24.58
CA ILE A 292 5.90 -1.55 24.23
C ILE A 292 5.66 -2.71 25.18
N GLU A 293 5.71 -2.45 26.52
CA GLU A 293 5.46 -3.47 27.53
C GLU A 293 4.10 -4.17 27.35
N LEU A 294 3.05 -3.41 27.09
CA LEU A 294 1.71 -3.96 26.89
C LEU A 294 1.65 -4.86 25.66
N VAL A 295 2.25 -4.43 24.55
CA VAL A 295 2.28 -5.21 23.30
C VAL A 295 3.13 -6.48 23.46
N GLU A 296 4.32 -6.39 24.04
CA GLU A 296 5.24 -7.52 24.13
C GLU A 296 4.85 -8.48 25.27
N ARG A 297 4.56 -7.95 26.46
CA ARG A 297 4.25 -8.78 27.64
C ARG A 297 2.82 -9.32 27.61
N ASP A 298 1.83 -8.44 27.40
CA ASP A 298 0.42 -8.80 27.58
C ASP A 298 -0.13 -9.48 26.31
N LEU A 299 0.14 -8.95 25.12
CA LEU A 299 -0.26 -9.57 23.86
C LEU A 299 0.73 -10.65 23.40
N GLY A 300 1.99 -10.57 23.82
CA GLY A 300 3.05 -11.47 23.38
C GLY A 300 3.38 -11.33 21.90
N TRP A 301 3.29 -10.10 21.38
CA TRP A 301 3.65 -9.74 20.02
C TRP A 301 5.09 -9.21 19.97
N GLU A 302 5.69 -9.23 18.80
CA GLU A 302 7.03 -8.73 18.58
C GLU A 302 6.96 -7.31 18.00
N LEU A 303 7.45 -6.30 18.73
CA LEU A 303 7.45 -4.91 18.29
C LEU A 303 8.84 -4.50 17.78
N THR A 304 8.90 -4.07 16.52
CA THR A 304 10.11 -3.46 15.96
C THR A 304 9.85 -1.99 15.63
N HIS A 305 10.62 -1.09 16.22
CA HIS A 305 10.61 0.32 15.83
C HIS A 305 11.48 0.51 14.60
N VAL A 306 10.96 1.19 13.58
CA VAL A 306 11.68 1.51 12.35
C VAL A 306 11.68 3.01 12.12
N TYR A 307 12.70 3.52 11.44
CA TYR A 307 12.80 4.92 11.07
C TYR A 307 12.95 5.08 9.57
N GLY A 308 12.26 6.06 9.02
CA GLY A 308 12.33 6.41 7.62
C GLY A 308 11.56 7.69 7.29
N LEU A 309 11.69 8.13 6.05
CA LEU A 309 11.04 9.30 5.48
C LEU A 309 10.51 8.93 4.10
N THR A 310 9.52 9.64 3.60
CA THR A 310 9.06 9.43 2.22
C THR A 310 10.21 9.58 1.23
N GLU A 311 11.11 10.54 1.48
CA GLU A 311 12.31 10.83 0.67
C GLU A 311 13.37 9.73 0.69
N THR A 312 13.25 8.73 1.58
CA THR A 312 14.17 7.60 1.67
C THR A 312 13.59 6.28 1.18
N ALA A 313 12.39 6.31 0.61
CA ALA A 313 11.66 5.27 -0.10
C ALA A 313 11.25 3.99 0.67
N PRO A 314 10.72 3.97 1.91
CA PRO A 314 10.89 4.97 2.95
C PRO A 314 11.89 4.58 4.06
N LEU A 315 12.16 3.25 4.32
CA LEU A 315 12.83 2.76 5.53
C LEU A 315 14.35 2.97 5.46
N ILE A 316 14.93 3.45 6.56
CA ILE A 316 16.38 3.67 6.72
C ILE A 316 16.98 2.72 7.74
N THR A 317 16.33 2.57 8.91
CA THR A 317 16.86 1.77 10.01
C THR A 317 15.78 0.91 10.65
N PHE A 318 16.22 -0.23 11.18
CA PHE A 318 15.46 -1.14 12.03
C PHE A 318 16.09 -1.20 13.39
N CYS A 319 15.30 -1.05 14.45
CA CYS A 319 15.75 -1.18 15.83
C CYS A 319 15.76 -2.67 16.22
N GLU A 320 16.84 -3.38 15.87
CA GLU A 320 17.02 -4.77 16.25
C GLU A 320 17.75 -4.85 17.59
N PRO A 321 17.24 -5.63 18.57
CA PRO A 321 17.90 -5.80 19.86
C PRO A 321 19.22 -6.56 19.67
N ARG A 322 20.28 -6.09 20.31
CA ARG A 322 21.55 -6.81 20.42
C ARG A 322 21.50 -7.78 21.60
N PRO A 323 22.39 -8.80 21.65
CA PRO A 323 22.42 -9.74 22.76
C PRO A 323 22.51 -9.08 24.15
N GLU A 324 23.26 -7.99 24.28
CA GLU A 324 23.39 -7.20 25.51
C GLU A 324 22.07 -6.48 25.91
N HIS A 325 21.15 -6.26 24.98
CA HIS A 325 19.87 -5.58 25.24
C HIS A 325 18.79 -6.54 25.72
N MET A 326 18.95 -7.86 25.52
CA MET A 326 17.88 -8.85 25.76
C MET A 326 17.44 -8.95 27.23
N ASN A 327 18.26 -8.43 28.17
CA ASN A 327 17.98 -8.46 29.62
C ASN A 327 17.75 -7.05 30.20
N LEU A 328 17.66 -6.02 29.37
CA LEU A 328 17.39 -4.66 29.83
C LEU A 328 15.88 -4.46 30.00
N ALA A 329 15.52 -3.62 30.98
CA ALA A 329 14.15 -3.14 31.08
C ALA A 329 13.78 -2.27 29.88
N VAL A 330 12.48 -2.23 29.57
CA VAL A 330 11.93 -1.33 28.54
C VAL A 330 11.83 0.09 29.17
N GLU A 331 12.90 0.87 29.09
CA GLU A 331 12.94 2.25 29.58
C GLU A 331 13.22 3.24 28.44
#